data_b64c67656be1b1dec237dcd7fedd6491
#
_entry.id   b64c67656be1b1dec237dcd7fedd6491
#
_cell.length_a   1.000
_cell.length_b   1.000
_cell.length_c   1.000
_cell.angle_alpha   90.00
_cell.angle_beta   90.00
_cell.angle_gamma   90.00
#
_symmetry.space_group_name_H-M   'P 1'
#
loop_
_entity.id
_entity.type
_entity.pdbx_description
1 polymer ?
#
loop_
_entity_poly.entity_id
_entity_poly.type
_entity_poly.pdbx_seq_one_letter_code
_entity_poly.pdbx_strand_id
1 'polypeptide(L)'
;MIYLELNKNLIDDFNNNGFLILDKFIDLKYLDKLRDRFKPLFKGEFETGIEPDEWNWKFGRDPDNVTRQICNAWKSDNLIREFVCHKIIGKCCSLLMNWSGARLIQDNILWKPPGGKTLGYHQDAAYDDWIIPQTMMTCWMSLDQTSKDKGTLEYVKGSHKWGLQLPKGEFHSPEDYKLELNNFAEENNKNIEIIYVEVPAGGVAFHHGHTWHGSSINFSQDHRRAMVSHCIPYDAKFHPTNSGGTGNIYRKYKKNDSDALDDIFFPPLWKSK
;
A
#
# COMPACT_ATOMS: atom_id res chain seq x y z
N MET A 1 -8.34 -17.98 -4.84
CA MET A 1 -7.24 -17.04 -5.11
C MET A 1 -7.79 -15.66 -5.42
N ILE A 2 -7.10 -14.86 -6.18
CA ILE A 2 -7.50 -13.52 -6.62
C ILE A 2 -8.15 -13.60 -8.00
N TYR A 3 -9.25 -12.87 -8.19
CA TYR A 3 -9.92 -12.74 -9.48
C TYR A 3 -10.42 -11.31 -9.67
N LEU A 4 -10.09 -10.69 -10.79
CA LEU A 4 -10.63 -9.40 -11.22
C LEU A 4 -10.47 -9.23 -12.73
N GLU A 5 -11.53 -8.78 -13.39
CA GLU A 5 -11.50 -8.24 -14.75
C GLU A 5 -11.92 -6.77 -14.72
N LEU A 6 -11.07 -5.92 -15.26
CA LEU A 6 -11.36 -4.50 -15.42
C LEU A 6 -12.06 -4.25 -16.76
N ASN A 7 -13.15 -3.53 -16.71
CA ASN A 7 -13.83 -2.99 -17.90
C ASN A 7 -13.55 -1.49 -18.03
N LYS A 8 -14.00 -0.91 -19.13
CA LYS A 8 -13.78 0.51 -19.43
C LYS A 8 -14.34 1.43 -18.33
N ASN A 9 -15.53 1.14 -17.81
CA ASN A 9 -16.18 2.00 -16.80
C ASN A 9 -15.34 2.05 -15.52
N LEU A 10 -14.81 0.91 -15.05
CA LEU A 10 -13.95 0.87 -13.87
C LEU A 10 -12.63 1.64 -14.08
N ILE A 11 -12.07 1.60 -15.30
CA ILE A 11 -10.87 2.38 -15.64
C ILE A 11 -11.21 3.87 -15.69
N ASP A 12 -12.34 4.25 -16.27
CA ASP A 12 -12.79 5.65 -16.32
C ASP A 12 -13.07 6.18 -14.89
N ASP A 13 -13.70 5.38 -14.03
CA ASP A 13 -13.92 5.72 -12.61
C ASP A 13 -12.60 5.95 -11.87
N PHE A 14 -11.63 5.06 -12.07
CA PHE A 14 -10.29 5.24 -11.50
C PHE A 14 -9.62 6.52 -11.99
N ASN A 15 -9.64 6.79 -13.30
CA ASN A 15 -9.06 7.99 -13.89
C ASN A 15 -9.71 9.29 -13.38
N ASN A 16 -10.98 9.23 -13.02
CA ASN A 16 -11.70 10.38 -12.48
C ASN A 16 -11.42 10.59 -11.01
N ASN A 17 -11.43 9.51 -10.21
CA ASN A 17 -11.39 9.56 -8.75
C ASN A 17 -9.97 9.44 -8.17
N GLY A 18 -9.05 8.77 -8.88
CA GLY A 18 -7.70 8.41 -8.40
C GLY A 18 -7.69 7.11 -7.58
N PHE A 19 -8.83 6.44 -7.48
CA PHE A 19 -8.96 5.16 -6.80
C PHE A 19 -10.14 4.36 -7.36
N LEU A 20 -10.13 3.04 -7.09
CA LEU A 20 -11.18 2.09 -7.42
C LEU A 20 -11.40 1.17 -6.22
N ILE A 21 -12.65 1.07 -5.74
CA ILE A 21 -13.03 0.24 -4.58
C ILE A 21 -13.96 -0.86 -5.06
N LEU A 22 -13.66 -2.12 -4.71
CA LEU A 22 -14.43 -3.29 -5.13
C LEU A 22 -14.63 -4.26 -3.97
N ASP A 23 -15.84 -4.80 -3.86
CA ASP A 23 -16.24 -5.69 -2.75
C ASP A 23 -15.63 -7.09 -2.82
N LYS A 24 -15.17 -7.53 -3.99
CA LYS A 24 -14.70 -8.89 -4.22
C LYS A 24 -13.37 -8.90 -4.95
N PHE A 25 -12.36 -9.51 -4.31
CA PHE A 25 -11.04 -9.69 -4.91
C PHE A 25 -10.38 -10.98 -4.44
N ILE A 26 -10.39 -11.25 -3.12
CA ILE A 26 -9.85 -12.49 -2.55
C ILE A 26 -10.99 -13.47 -2.33
N ASP A 27 -10.80 -14.71 -2.77
CA ASP A 27 -11.71 -15.81 -2.47
C ASP A 27 -11.74 -16.08 -0.95
N LEU A 28 -12.94 -16.04 -0.36
CA LEU A 28 -13.18 -16.10 1.09
C LEU A 28 -12.51 -17.29 1.79
N LYS A 29 -12.35 -18.43 1.09
CA LYS A 29 -11.69 -19.64 1.64
C LYS A 29 -10.21 -19.44 2.01
N TYR A 30 -9.57 -18.36 1.55
CA TYR A 30 -8.19 -18.03 1.89
C TYR A 30 -8.05 -17.06 3.06
N LEU A 31 -9.12 -16.36 3.44
CA LEU A 31 -9.04 -15.27 4.40
C LEU A 31 -8.51 -15.69 5.77
N ASP A 32 -9.02 -16.80 6.30
CA ASP A 32 -8.57 -17.28 7.62
C ASP A 32 -7.11 -17.70 7.58
N LYS A 33 -6.69 -18.41 6.53
CA LYS A 33 -5.29 -18.80 6.35
C LYS A 33 -4.36 -17.57 6.28
N LEU A 34 -4.78 -16.50 5.60
CA LEU A 34 -4.03 -15.25 5.52
C LEU A 34 -3.97 -14.53 6.87
N ARG A 35 -5.10 -14.45 7.58
CA ARG A 35 -5.16 -13.85 8.92
C ARG A 35 -4.25 -14.59 9.91
N ASP A 36 -4.18 -15.91 9.81
CA ASP A 36 -3.37 -16.77 10.68
C ASP A 36 -1.86 -16.52 10.50
N ARG A 37 -1.42 -15.96 9.34
CA ARG A 37 -0.01 -15.58 9.13
C ARG A 37 0.41 -14.31 9.87
N PHE A 38 -0.53 -13.44 10.25
CA PHE A 38 -0.20 -12.16 10.87
C PHE A 38 0.50 -12.31 12.22
N LYS A 39 -0.07 -13.10 13.12
CA LYS A 39 0.50 -13.26 14.46
C LYS A 39 1.90 -13.88 14.47
N PRO A 40 2.20 -14.98 13.73
CA PRO A 40 3.56 -15.47 13.56
C PRO A 40 4.53 -14.42 13.02
N LEU A 41 4.17 -13.73 11.93
CA LEU A 41 5.03 -12.71 11.33
C LEU A 41 5.39 -11.61 12.33
N PHE A 42 4.41 -11.07 13.07
CA PHE A 42 4.67 -10.04 14.09
C PHE A 42 5.40 -10.54 15.34
N LYS A 43 5.54 -11.85 15.50
CA LYS A 43 6.41 -12.48 16.52
C LYS A 43 7.82 -12.76 16.02
N GLY A 44 8.11 -12.54 14.73
CA GLY A 44 9.39 -12.87 14.11
C GLY A 44 9.52 -14.35 13.71
N GLU A 45 8.41 -15.07 13.59
CA GLU A 45 8.36 -16.45 13.12
C GLU A 45 8.27 -16.47 11.59
N PHE A 46 9.42 -16.35 10.91
CA PHE A 46 9.51 -16.25 9.46
C PHE A 46 9.65 -17.62 8.82
N GLU A 47 8.65 -18.05 8.04
CA GLU A 47 8.59 -19.37 7.41
C GLU A 47 9.79 -19.66 6.50
N THR A 48 10.28 -18.64 5.80
CA THR A 48 11.43 -18.76 4.88
C THR A 48 12.79 -18.62 5.56
N GLY A 49 12.83 -18.23 6.84
CA GLY A 49 14.04 -17.85 7.54
C GLY A 49 14.62 -16.49 7.13
N ILE A 50 13.93 -15.74 6.25
CA ILE A 50 14.39 -14.42 5.78
C ILE A 50 13.59 -13.35 6.52
N GLU A 51 14.29 -12.39 7.14
CA GLU A 51 13.66 -11.22 7.75
C GLU A 51 13.07 -10.29 6.68
N PRO A 52 11.93 -9.61 6.97
CA PRO A 52 11.40 -8.56 6.13
C PRO A 52 12.34 -7.33 6.13
N ASP A 53 12.16 -6.41 5.17
CA ASP A 53 13.02 -5.22 5.11
C ASP A 53 12.77 -4.24 6.25
N GLU A 54 11.52 -4.13 6.71
CA GLU A 54 11.14 -3.38 7.90
C GLU A 54 10.12 -4.15 8.75
N TRP A 55 10.28 -4.03 10.05
CA TRP A 55 9.42 -4.64 11.04
C TRP A 55 9.23 -3.68 12.21
N ASN A 56 8.20 -2.83 12.10
CA ASN A 56 8.02 -1.66 12.96
C ASN A 56 7.44 -1.96 14.34
N TRP A 57 6.72 -3.08 14.50
CA TRP A 57 6.15 -3.47 15.79
C TRP A 57 6.60 -4.86 16.20
N LYS A 58 7.10 -4.99 17.42
CA LYS A 58 7.59 -6.28 17.97
C LYS A 58 6.74 -6.69 19.17
N PHE A 59 6.24 -7.93 19.11
CA PHE A 59 5.45 -8.51 20.19
C PHE A 59 6.18 -8.47 21.53
N GLY A 60 5.48 -8.03 22.59
CA GLY A 60 6.04 -7.94 23.96
C GLY A 60 6.99 -6.77 24.20
N ARG A 61 7.32 -5.97 23.18
CA ARG A 61 8.14 -4.74 23.30
C ARG A 61 7.29 -3.47 23.11
N ASP A 62 6.48 -3.44 22.07
CA ASP A 62 5.78 -2.24 21.65
C ASP A 62 4.31 -2.26 22.11
N PRO A 63 3.67 -1.09 22.30
CA PRO A 63 2.29 -0.99 22.76
C PRO A 63 1.30 -1.74 21.85
N ASP A 64 0.24 -2.33 22.42
CA ASP A 64 -0.73 -3.11 21.65
C ASP A 64 -1.69 -2.25 20.82
N ASN A 65 -1.90 -1.00 21.20
CA ASN A 65 -2.85 -0.08 20.57
C ASN A 65 -2.25 0.80 19.47
N VAL A 66 -1.19 0.34 18.83
CA VAL A 66 -0.60 1.00 17.66
C VAL A 66 -0.91 0.22 16.38
N THR A 67 -0.96 0.91 15.26
CA THR A 67 -1.01 0.27 13.95
C THR A 67 0.33 -0.42 13.68
N ARG A 68 0.28 -1.71 13.36
CA ARG A 68 1.44 -2.58 13.14
C ARG A 68 1.70 -2.72 11.65
N GLN A 69 2.96 -2.66 11.26
CA GLN A 69 3.38 -2.75 9.87
C GLN A 69 4.63 -3.62 9.71
N ILE A 70 4.64 -4.44 8.66
CA ILE A 70 5.82 -5.14 8.14
C ILE A 70 5.93 -4.81 6.67
N CYS A 71 7.12 -4.38 6.22
CA CYS A 71 7.41 -4.12 4.81
C CYS A 71 8.20 -5.28 4.21
N ASN A 72 7.77 -5.74 3.03
CA ASN A 72 8.35 -6.87 2.31
C ASN A 72 8.26 -8.22 3.05
N ALA A 73 7.10 -8.47 3.68
CA ALA A 73 6.76 -9.77 4.27
C ALA A 73 6.72 -10.91 3.23
N TRP A 74 6.60 -10.59 1.93
CA TRP A 74 6.67 -11.57 0.84
C TRP A 74 7.97 -12.37 0.82
N LYS A 75 9.05 -11.84 1.40
CA LYS A 75 10.33 -12.54 1.55
C LYS A 75 10.30 -13.55 2.68
N SER A 76 9.47 -13.30 3.67
CA SER A 76 9.42 -14.01 4.96
C SER A 76 8.37 -15.11 5.01
N ASP A 77 7.36 -15.05 4.11
CA ASP A 77 6.18 -15.91 4.15
C ASP A 77 5.69 -16.26 2.74
N ASN A 78 5.57 -17.57 2.45
CA ASN A 78 5.19 -18.07 1.13
C ASN A 78 3.74 -17.77 0.77
N LEU A 79 2.81 -17.85 1.73
CA LEU A 79 1.41 -17.55 1.46
C LEU A 79 1.19 -16.06 1.20
N ILE A 80 1.84 -15.18 1.98
CA ILE A 80 1.81 -13.74 1.72
C ILE A 80 2.37 -13.45 0.33
N ARG A 81 3.52 -14.06 -0.01
CA ARG A 81 4.13 -13.93 -1.36
C ARG A 81 3.17 -14.31 -2.47
N GLU A 82 2.44 -15.43 -2.33
CA GLU A 82 1.48 -15.91 -3.35
C GLU A 82 0.41 -14.86 -3.67
N PHE A 83 -0.01 -14.08 -2.66
CA PHE A 83 -1.05 -13.06 -2.81
C PHE A 83 -0.49 -11.72 -3.26
N VAL A 84 0.51 -11.17 -2.57
CA VAL A 84 1.01 -9.82 -2.88
C VAL A 84 1.81 -9.75 -4.18
N CYS A 85 2.41 -10.88 -4.61
CA CYS A 85 3.08 -11.02 -5.91
C CYS A 85 2.17 -11.59 -7.01
N HIS A 86 0.84 -11.62 -6.83
CA HIS A 86 -0.04 -12.28 -7.77
C HIS A 86 -0.15 -11.50 -9.10
N LYS A 87 -0.02 -12.21 -10.24
CA LYS A 87 -0.02 -11.62 -11.59
C LYS A 87 -1.23 -10.75 -11.93
N ILE A 88 -2.40 -11.04 -11.33
CA ILE A 88 -3.62 -10.25 -11.54
C ILE A 88 -3.44 -8.85 -10.97
N ILE A 89 -2.74 -8.67 -9.85
CA ILE A 89 -2.43 -7.34 -9.29
C ILE A 89 -1.62 -6.55 -10.31
N GLY A 90 -0.52 -7.12 -10.82
CA GLY A 90 0.31 -6.47 -11.82
C GLY A 90 -0.48 -6.09 -13.09
N LYS A 91 -1.36 -7.01 -13.56
CA LYS A 91 -2.24 -6.73 -14.71
C LYS A 91 -3.19 -5.58 -14.44
N CYS A 92 -3.87 -5.56 -13.29
CA CYS A 92 -4.79 -4.50 -12.92
C CYS A 92 -4.07 -3.16 -12.80
N CYS A 93 -2.94 -3.11 -12.08
CA CYS A 93 -2.12 -1.91 -11.95
C CYS A 93 -1.68 -1.37 -13.32
N SER A 94 -1.23 -2.25 -14.22
CA SER A 94 -0.82 -1.85 -15.57
C SER A 94 -1.97 -1.27 -16.39
N LEU A 95 -3.15 -1.89 -16.33
CA LEU A 95 -4.33 -1.40 -17.05
C LEU A 95 -4.84 -0.06 -16.51
N LEU A 96 -4.90 0.11 -15.18
CA LEU A 96 -5.36 1.35 -14.55
C LEU A 96 -4.40 2.51 -14.78
N MET A 97 -3.09 2.24 -14.80
CA MET A 97 -2.04 3.25 -14.99
C MET A 97 -1.55 3.39 -16.43
N ASN A 98 -2.12 2.61 -17.36
CA ASN A 98 -1.66 2.56 -18.75
C ASN A 98 -0.16 2.26 -18.89
N TRP A 99 0.36 1.31 -18.10
CA TRP A 99 1.75 0.84 -18.16
C TRP A 99 1.89 -0.40 -19.04
N SER A 100 3.06 -0.59 -19.65
CA SER A 100 3.41 -1.80 -20.41
C SER A 100 3.55 -3.05 -19.54
N GLY A 101 3.60 -2.89 -18.23
CA GLY A 101 3.72 -3.93 -17.22
C GLY A 101 3.93 -3.32 -15.85
N ALA A 102 3.93 -4.17 -14.83
CA ALA A 102 4.14 -3.75 -13.45
C ALA A 102 5.04 -4.72 -12.69
N ARG A 103 5.81 -4.19 -11.76
CA ARG A 103 6.60 -4.94 -10.76
C ARG A 103 6.23 -4.51 -9.35
N LEU A 104 6.43 -5.39 -8.38
CA LEU A 104 6.33 -5.05 -6.98
C LEU A 104 7.56 -4.24 -6.56
N ILE A 105 7.34 -3.10 -5.89
CA ILE A 105 8.40 -2.35 -5.23
C ILE A 105 8.44 -2.70 -3.75
N GLN A 106 7.27 -2.84 -3.12
CA GLN A 106 7.10 -3.13 -1.71
C GLN A 106 5.75 -3.79 -1.46
N ASP A 107 5.68 -4.71 -0.49
CA ASP A 107 4.41 -5.06 0.15
C ASP A 107 4.38 -4.57 1.60
N ASN A 108 3.16 -4.36 2.08
CA ASN A 108 2.92 -4.07 3.49
C ASN A 108 1.87 -5.01 4.06
N ILE A 109 2.20 -5.57 5.23
CA ILE A 109 1.25 -6.26 6.09
C ILE A 109 0.84 -5.29 7.17
N LEU A 110 -0.44 -4.88 7.14
CA LEU A 110 -0.99 -3.87 8.04
C LEU A 110 -1.99 -4.49 9.02
N TRP A 111 -1.79 -4.22 10.29
CA TRP A 111 -2.68 -4.68 11.35
C TRP A 111 -3.03 -3.52 12.28
N LYS A 112 -4.26 -3.04 12.19
CA LYS A 112 -4.82 -2.02 13.08
C LYS A 112 -5.72 -2.72 14.11
N PRO A 113 -5.25 -2.91 15.35
CA PRO A 113 -6.05 -3.50 16.43
C PRO A 113 -7.12 -2.53 16.94
N PRO A 114 -8.03 -2.97 17.84
CA PRO A 114 -8.86 -2.06 18.63
C PRO A 114 -8.03 -0.97 19.29
N GLY A 115 -8.46 0.29 19.20
CA GLY A 115 -7.70 1.45 19.67
C GLY A 115 -6.47 1.79 18.84
N GLY A 116 -6.23 1.07 17.72
CA GLY A 116 -5.10 1.32 16.81
C GLY A 116 -5.12 2.74 16.29
N LYS A 117 -3.99 3.46 16.47
CA LYS A 117 -3.87 4.90 16.22
C LYS A 117 -3.93 5.27 14.74
N THR A 118 -3.99 6.55 14.46
CA THR A 118 -4.06 7.16 13.12
C THR A 118 -2.84 6.84 12.26
N LEU A 119 -3.03 6.94 10.94
CA LEU A 119 -1.96 7.16 9.97
C LEU A 119 -2.22 8.51 9.30
N GLY A 120 -1.21 9.37 9.27
CA GLY A 120 -1.29 10.71 8.70
C GLY A 120 -1.66 10.68 7.23
N TYR A 121 -2.36 11.72 6.75
CA TYR A 121 -2.62 11.86 5.33
C TYR A 121 -1.32 12.08 4.55
N HIS A 122 -1.16 11.33 3.48
CA HIS A 122 0.04 11.32 2.64
C HIS A 122 -0.28 10.88 1.21
N GLN A 123 0.75 10.90 0.38
CA GLN A 123 0.76 10.34 -0.98
C GLN A 123 1.89 9.32 -1.05
N ASP A 124 1.59 8.07 -1.42
CA ASP A 124 2.59 6.97 -1.41
C ASP A 124 3.83 7.30 -2.25
N ALA A 125 3.65 7.82 -3.47
CA ALA A 125 4.76 8.13 -4.37
C ALA A 125 5.70 9.23 -3.85
N ALA A 126 5.28 9.98 -2.82
CA ALA A 126 6.11 11.03 -2.24
C ALA A 126 7.32 10.48 -1.44
N TYR A 127 7.24 9.20 -1.05
CA TYR A 127 8.32 8.52 -0.34
C TYR A 127 9.34 7.84 -1.25
N ASP A 128 9.12 7.85 -2.57
CA ASP A 128 9.92 7.06 -3.51
C ASP A 128 10.59 7.93 -4.60
N ASP A 129 11.28 8.98 -4.18
CA ASP A 129 12.08 9.85 -5.08
C ASP A 129 13.32 9.13 -5.66
N TRP A 130 13.63 7.95 -5.13
CA TRP A 130 14.76 7.11 -5.52
C TRP A 130 14.51 6.25 -6.77
N ILE A 131 13.28 6.27 -7.33
CA ILE A 131 12.90 5.57 -8.58
C ILE A 131 12.51 6.55 -9.69
N ILE A 132 12.67 6.10 -10.93
CA ILE A 132 12.23 6.79 -12.13
C ILE A 132 11.36 5.85 -12.98
N PRO A 133 10.16 6.27 -13.40
CA PRO A 133 9.46 7.50 -12.98
C PRO A 133 8.99 7.43 -11.52
N GLN A 134 8.89 8.58 -10.85
CA GLN A 134 8.35 8.68 -9.49
C GLN A 134 6.83 8.54 -9.52
N THR A 135 6.36 7.33 -9.75
CA THR A 135 4.94 6.98 -9.83
C THR A 135 4.71 5.59 -9.26
N MET A 136 3.53 5.39 -8.71
CA MET A 136 3.16 4.17 -8.01
C MET A 136 1.68 3.90 -8.14
N MET A 137 1.30 2.63 -8.04
CA MET A 137 -0.06 2.14 -7.91
C MET A 137 -0.14 1.22 -6.70
N THR A 138 -1.03 1.49 -5.79
CA THR A 138 -1.24 0.68 -4.60
C THR A 138 -2.48 -0.19 -4.74
N CYS A 139 -2.33 -1.49 -4.47
CA CYS A 139 -3.41 -2.47 -4.33
C CYS A 139 -3.53 -2.82 -2.85
N TRP A 140 -4.54 -2.30 -2.17
CA TRP A 140 -4.85 -2.56 -0.76
C TRP A 140 -5.95 -3.61 -0.64
N MET A 141 -5.62 -4.78 -0.10
CA MET A 141 -6.50 -5.96 0.01
C MET A 141 -6.96 -6.12 1.45
N SER A 142 -8.28 -6.03 1.68
CA SER A 142 -8.83 -6.19 3.04
C SER A 142 -9.01 -7.65 3.41
N LEU A 143 -8.51 -8.03 4.58
CA LEU A 143 -8.76 -9.36 5.15
C LEU A 143 -9.96 -9.37 6.11
N ASP A 144 -10.38 -8.22 6.60
CA ASP A 144 -11.52 -8.03 7.49
C ASP A 144 -12.55 -7.11 6.85
N GLN A 145 -13.80 -7.17 7.26
CA GLN A 145 -14.77 -6.14 6.89
C GLN A 145 -14.30 -4.78 7.41
N THR A 146 -14.35 -3.77 6.57
CA THR A 146 -13.93 -2.41 6.90
C THR A 146 -15.10 -1.45 6.97
N SER A 147 -14.96 -0.46 7.84
CA SER A 147 -15.92 0.63 8.04
C SER A 147 -15.20 1.83 8.64
N LYS A 148 -15.86 2.96 8.65
CA LYS A 148 -15.31 4.21 9.20
C LYS A 148 -14.87 4.06 10.65
N ASP A 149 -15.66 3.41 11.49
CA ASP A 149 -15.36 3.17 12.91
C ASP A 149 -14.19 2.22 13.15
N LYS A 150 -13.87 1.36 12.18
CA LYS A 150 -12.68 0.47 12.19
C LYS A 150 -11.39 1.17 11.73
N GLY A 151 -11.43 2.48 11.53
CA GLY A 151 -10.30 3.26 11.04
C GLY A 151 -9.83 2.78 9.65
N THR A 152 -10.78 2.62 8.71
CA THR A 152 -10.46 2.23 7.34
C THR A 152 -9.65 3.29 6.61
N LEU A 153 -9.21 3.00 5.38
CA LEU A 153 -8.60 4.01 4.51
C LEU A 153 -9.62 5.09 4.15
N GLU A 154 -9.13 6.31 4.12
CA GLU A 154 -9.82 7.51 3.71
C GLU A 154 -9.12 8.07 2.47
N TYR A 155 -9.79 8.14 1.32
CA TYR A 155 -9.28 8.72 0.09
C TYR A 155 -9.83 10.11 -0.14
N VAL A 156 -9.01 11.02 -0.64
CA VAL A 156 -9.46 12.33 -1.14
C VAL A 156 -9.72 12.20 -2.64
N LYS A 157 -10.97 12.28 -3.04
CA LYS A 157 -11.42 12.08 -4.42
C LYS A 157 -10.79 13.10 -5.39
N GLY A 158 -10.20 12.59 -6.46
CA GLY A 158 -9.57 13.39 -7.51
C GLY A 158 -8.23 14.02 -7.13
N SER A 159 -7.72 13.79 -5.90
CA SER A 159 -6.51 14.42 -5.41
C SER A 159 -5.22 13.97 -6.11
N HIS A 160 -5.25 12.84 -6.81
CA HIS A 160 -4.13 12.41 -7.65
C HIS A 160 -3.77 13.43 -8.77
N LYS A 161 -4.68 14.33 -9.09
CA LYS A 161 -4.50 15.43 -10.06
C LYS A 161 -3.95 16.72 -9.44
N TRP A 162 -3.71 16.75 -8.12
CA TRP A 162 -3.29 17.97 -7.42
C TRP A 162 -1.77 18.19 -7.44
N GLY A 163 -1.00 17.23 -7.92
CA GLY A 163 0.45 17.20 -7.84
C GLY A 163 0.96 16.37 -6.66
N LEU A 164 2.26 16.24 -6.60
CA LEU A 164 2.96 15.48 -5.55
C LEU A 164 3.52 16.45 -4.51
N GLN A 165 3.22 16.20 -3.22
CA GLN A 165 3.74 16.95 -2.09
C GLN A 165 4.74 16.06 -1.32
N LEU A 166 5.93 16.58 -1.06
CA LEU A 166 6.87 15.87 -0.18
C LEU A 166 6.32 15.82 1.25
N PRO A 167 6.50 14.71 1.98
CA PRO A 167 6.05 14.57 3.35
C PRO A 167 6.69 15.62 4.25
N LYS A 168 5.89 16.26 5.11
CA LYS A 168 6.38 17.28 6.07
C LYS A 168 6.11 16.86 7.52
N GLY A 169 5.13 16.02 7.76
CA GLY A 169 4.66 15.62 9.09
C GLY A 169 4.97 14.17 9.46
N GLU A 170 4.48 13.78 10.63
CA GLU A 170 4.59 12.41 11.14
C GLU A 170 3.58 11.50 10.44
N PHE A 171 4.07 10.35 9.95
CA PHE A 171 3.23 9.33 9.33
C PHE A 171 2.47 8.49 10.38
N HIS A 172 3.19 8.05 11.43
CA HIS A 172 2.63 7.18 12.46
C HIS A 172 2.08 7.97 13.64
N SER A 173 0.78 7.82 13.90
CA SER A 173 0.09 8.33 15.11
C SER A 173 0.18 9.85 15.35
N PRO A 174 0.14 10.72 14.33
CA PRO A 174 0.13 12.16 14.54
C PRO A 174 -1.11 12.59 15.35
N GLU A 175 -1.01 13.68 16.11
CA GLU A 175 -2.14 14.26 16.85
C GLU A 175 -3.26 14.67 15.90
N ASP A 176 -2.94 15.46 14.88
CA ASP A 176 -3.86 15.78 13.78
C ASP A 176 -3.41 15.08 12.49
N TYR A 177 -4.04 13.93 12.22
CA TYR A 177 -3.71 13.12 11.04
C TYR A 177 -4.15 13.75 9.72
N LYS A 178 -4.93 14.83 9.74
CA LYS A 178 -5.38 15.60 8.57
C LYS A 178 -4.59 16.88 8.32
N LEU A 179 -3.68 17.25 9.20
CA LEU A 179 -2.98 18.53 9.16
C LEU A 179 -2.29 18.77 7.80
N GLU A 180 -1.53 17.80 7.30
CA GLU A 180 -0.82 17.90 6.01
C GLU A 180 -1.78 18.10 4.83
N LEU A 181 -2.88 17.33 4.81
CA LEU A 181 -3.91 17.45 3.79
C LEU A 181 -4.58 18.83 3.82
N ASN A 182 -4.98 19.28 5.02
CA ASN A 182 -5.67 20.55 5.20
C ASN A 182 -4.80 21.72 4.76
N ASN A 183 -3.53 21.76 5.19
CA ASN A 183 -2.57 22.79 4.81
C ASN A 183 -2.36 22.81 3.29
N PHE A 184 -2.15 21.62 2.68
CA PHE A 184 -1.97 21.54 1.24
C PHE A 184 -3.22 22.02 0.48
N ALA A 185 -4.40 21.62 0.92
CA ALA A 185 -5.64 22.02 0.27
C ALA A 185 -5.90 23.53 0.38
N GLU A 186 -5.63 24.14 1.53
CA GLU A 186 -5.74 25.58 1.75
C GLU A 186 -4.75 26.36 0.86
N GLU A 187 -3.46 26.01 0.89
CA GLU A 187 -2.40 26.63 0.10
C GLU A 187 -2.67 26.58 -1.42
N ASN A 188 -3.36 25.51 -1.89
CA ASN A 188 -3.60 25.26 -3.32
C ASN A 188 -5.06 25.46 -3.76
N ASN A 189 -5.93 25.99 -2.90
CA ASN A 189 -7.37 26.18 -3.17
C ASN A 189 -8.05 24.91 -3.64
N LYS A 190 -7.84 23.79 -2.94
CA LYS A 190 -8.44 22.49 -3.24
C LYS A 190 -9.63 22.20 -2.32
N ASN A 191 -10.66 21.60 -2.89
CA ASN A 191 -11.81 21.13 -2.12
C ASN A 191 -11.64 19.66 -1.71
N ILE A 192 -11.74 19.36 -0.43
CA ILE A 192 -11.57 18.03 0.13
C ILE A 192 -12.91 17.29 0.13
N GLU A 193 -12.98 16.21 -0.65
CA GLU A 193 -14.09 15.23 -0.61
C GLU A 193 -13.52 13.88 -0.18
N ILE A 194 -13.83 13.44 1.06
CA ILE A 194 -13.31 12.19 1.63
C ILE A 194 -14.25 11.03 1.34
N ILE A 195 -13.69 9.95 0.79
CA ILE A 195 -14.37 8.67 0.55
C ILE A 195 -13.75 7.59 1.42
N TYR A 196 -14.58 6.92 2.21
CA TYR A 196 -14.15 5.81 3.08
C TYR A 196 -14.12 4.50 2.30
N VAL A 197 -13.06 3.71 2.50
CA VAL A 197 -12.93 2.37 1.90
C VAL A 197 -13.71 1.39 2.77
N GLU A 198 -15.01 1.29 2.55
CA GLU A 198 -15.89 0.36 3.26
C GLU A 198 -16.18 -0.83 2.36
N VAL A 199 -15.54 -1.96 2.65
CA VAL A 199 -15.64 -3.20 1.88
C VAL A 199 -15.80 -4.40 2.79
N PRO A 200 -16.45 -5.48 2.33
CA PRO A 200 -16.45 -6.76 3.03
C PRO A 200 -15.04 -7.35 3.08
N ALA A 201 -14.83 -8.34 3.95
CA ALA A 201 -13.60 -9.12 3.95
C ALA A 201 -13.37 -9.76 2.56
N GLY A 202 -12.16 -9.62 2.03
CA GLY A 202 -11.79 -10.04 0.68
C GLY A 202 -12.00 -8.97 -0.40
N GLY A 203 -12.49 -7.77 -0.02
CA GLY A 203 -12.55 -6.62 -0.90
C GLY A 203 -11.18 -5.99 -1.17
N VAL A 204 -11.13 -5.05 -2.11
CA VAL A 204 -9.89 -4.39 -2.55
C VAL A 204 -10.13 -2.91 -2.83
N ALA A 205 -9.09 -2.12 -2.59
CA ALA A 205 -9.02 -0.75 -3.08
C ALA A 205 -7.70 -0.56 -3.84
N PHE A 206 -7.80 -0.06 -5.06
CA PHE A 206 -6.67 0.40 -5.86
C PHE A 206 -6.59 1.91 -5.77
N HIS A 207 -5.40 2.49 -5.55
CA HIS A 207 -5.24 3.93 -5.62
C HIS A 207 -3.94 4.35 -6.30
N HIS A 208 -4.03 5.47 -7.00
CA HIS A 208 -2.86 6.12 -7.61
C HIS A 208 -1.92 6.62 -6.52
N GLY A 209 -0.61 6.46 -6.68
CA GLY A 209 0.38 6.87 -5.68
C GLY A 209 0.37 8.36 -5.32
N HIS A 210 -0.30 9.20 -6.11
CA HIS A 210 -0.54 10.63 -5.82
C HIS A 210 -1.89 10.89 -5.13
N THR A 211 -2.71 9.89 -4.86
CA THR A 211 -3.98 10.08 -4.13
C THR A 211 -3.68 10.35 -2.67
N TRP A 212 -4.13 11.51 -2.16
CA TRP A 212 -4.08 11.81 -0.73
C TRP A 212 -4.95 10.82 0.03
N HIS A 213 -4.36 10.16 1.02
CA HIS A 213 -5.06 9.20 1.85
C HIS A 213 -4.46 9.08 3.24
N GLY A 214 -5.28 8.60 4.17
CA GLY A 214 -4.91 8.41 5.55
C GLY A 214 -5.85 7.42 6.24
N SER A 215 -5.78 7.30 7.54
CA SER A 215 -6.75 6.51 8.29
C SER A 215 -6.90 6.97 9.74
N SER A 216 -8.15 7.03 10.21
CA SER A 216 -8.48 7.40 11.59
C SER A 216 -8.15 6.29 12.58
N ILE A 217 -8.41 6.55 13.86
CA ILE A 217 -8.33 5.56 14.95
C ILE A 217 -9.34 4.43 14.67
N ASN A 218 -8.99 3.21 15.07
CA ASN A 218 -9.95 2.10 15.15
C ASN A 218 -10.73 2.21 16.48
N PHE A 219 -11.94 2.73 16.43
CA PHE A 219 -12.83 2.85 17.58
C PHE A 219 -13.63 1.58 17.90
N SER A 220 -13.58 0.58 16.99
CA SER A 220 -14.29 -0.68 17.16
C SER A 220 -13.55 -1.64 18.10
N GLN A 221 -14.21 -2.76 18.41
CA GLN A 221 -13.58 -3.87 19.15
C GLN A 221 -12.95 -4.92 18.22
N ASP A 222 -13.01 -4.70 16.91
CA ASP A 222 -12.51 -5.63 15.91
C ASP A 222 -11.12 -5.24 15.39
N HIS A 223 -10.37 -6.23 14.96
CA HIS A 223 -9.13 -6.01 14.22
C HIS A 223 -9.43 -5.60 12.76
N ARG A 224 -8.59 -4.74 12.18
CA ARG A 224 -8.57 -4.46 10.76
C ARG A 224 -7.19 -4.84 10.18
N ARG A 225 -7.15 -5.94 9.42
CA ARG A 225 -5.95 -6.44 8.76
C ARG A 225 -6.04 -6.25 7.25
N ALA A 226 -4.93 -5.89 6.66
CA ALA A 226 -4.82 -5.75 5.21
C ALA A 226 -3.45 -6.17 4.71
N MET A 227 -3.39 -6.61 3.47
CA MET A 227 -2.16 -6.78 2.69
C MET A 227 -2.14 -5.74 1.59
N VAL A 228 -0.97 -5.20 1.32
CA VAL A 228 -0.79 -4.13 0.33
C VAL A 228 0.30 -4.54 -0.65
N SER A 229 0.07 -4.29 -1.94
CA SER A 229 1.10 -4.39 -2.97
C SER A 229 1.29 -3.01 -3.59
N HIS A 230 2.45 -2.41 -3.38
CA HIS A 230 2.87 -1.20 -4.08
C HIS A 230 3.56 -1.61 -5.37
N CYS A 231 3.00 -1.17 -6.48
CA CYS A 231 3.46 -1.50 -7.83
C CYS A 231 4.00 -0.26 -8.54
N ILE A 232 5.03 -0.48 -9.35
CA ILE A 232 5.64 0.53 -10.21
C ILE A 232 5.70 0.02 -11.66
N PRO A 233 5.95 0.88 -12.66
CA PRO A 233 6.13 0.43 -14.04
C PRO A 233 7.19 -0.66 -14.14
N TYR A 234 6.97 -1.62 -15.05
CA TYR A 234 7.91 -2.74 -15.26
C TYR A 234 9.34 -2.26 -15.62
N ASP A 235 9.46 -1.18 -16.37
CA ASP A 235 10.68 -0.55 -16.84
C ASP A 235 11.24 0.54 -15.93
N ALA A 236 10.66 0.71 -14.74
CA ALA A 236 11.19 1.62 -13.74
C ALA A 236 12.64 1.29 -13.36
N LYS A 237 13.38 2.31 -12.95
CA LYS A 237 14.80 2.22 -12.60
C LYS A 237 15.09 2.97 -11.31
N PHE A 238 16.21 2.66 -10.68
CA PHE A 238 16.74 3.52 -9.63
C PHE A 238 17.04 4.93 -10.19
N HIS A 239 16.70 5.94 -9.40
CA HIS A 239 17.19 7.30 -9.68
C HIS A 239 18.72 7.29 -9.51
N PRO A 240 19.50 7.92 -10.42
CA PRO A 240 20.96 7.89 -10.34
C PRO A 240 21.52 8.44 -9.01
N THR A 241 20.92 9.49 -8.49
CA THR A 241 21.43 10.26 -7.34
C THR A 241 20.48 10.30 -6.13
N ASN A 242 19.14 10.38 -6.35
CA ASN A 242 18.20 10.52 -5.25
C ASN A 242 18.09 9.24 -4.42
N SER A 243 17.97 9.40 -3.10
CA SER A 243 17.89 8.30 -2.14
C SER A 243 17.00 8.62 -0.94
N GLY A 244 16.13 9.62 -1.08
CA GLY A 244 15.21 10.05 -0.02
C GLY A 244 14.11 9.02 0.28
N GLY A 245 13.31 9.31 1.27
CA GLY A 245 12.18 8.49 1.67
C GLY A 245 12.57 7.05 1.96
N THR A 246 11.93 6.09 1.29
CA THR A 246 12.22 4.65 1.41
C THR A 246 13.52 4.24 0.73
N GLY A 247 14.16 5.12 -0.03
CA GLY A 247 15.42 4.86 -0.71
C GLY A 247 16.53 4.36 0.19
N ASN A 248 16.57 4.80 1.45
CA ASN A 248 17.53 4.31 2.45
C ASN A 248 17.41 2.80 2.70
N ILE A 249 16.20 2.23 2.50
CA ILE A 249 15.93 0.80 2.67
C ILE A 249 16.34 0.03 1.41
N TYR A 250 16.02 0.57 0.22
CA TYR A 250 16.06 -0.17 -1.04
C TYR A 250 17.33 0.02 -1.85
N ARG A 251 18.09 1.09 -1.65
CA ARG A 251 19.36 1.30 -2.37
C ARG A 251 20.41 0.23 -2.13
N LYS A 252 20.33 -0.52 -1.03
CA LYS A 252 21.17 -1.72 -0.80
C LYS A 252 21.04 -2.78 -1.91
N TYR A 253 19.95 -2.76 -2.66
CA TYR A 253 19.70 -3.68 -3.79
C TYR A 253 20.17 -3.13 -5.14
N LYS A 254 20.63 -1.89 -5.19
CA LYS A 254 21.19 -1.29 -6.41
C LYS A 254 22.58 -1.86 -6.69
N LYS A 255 22.77 -2.37 -7.92
CA LYS A 255 24.12 -2.77 -8.41
C LYS A 255 24.96 -1.54 -8.73
N ASN A 256 26.27 -1.61 -8.51
CA ASN A 256 27.19 -0.49 -8.67
C ASN A 256 27.17 0.12 -10.08
N ASP A 257 27.01 -0.71 -11.09
CA ASP A 257 27.13 -0.31 -12.51
C ASP A 257 25.78 -0.27 -13.25
N SER A 258 24.65 -0.29 -12.52
CA SER A 258 23.34 -0.34 -13.15
C SER A 258 22.26 0.35 -12.32
N ASP A 259 21.42 1.14 -13.00
CA ASP A 259 20.18 1.66 -12.43
C ASP A 259 18.99 0.70 -12.57
N ALA A 260 19.18 -0.49 -13.19
CA ALA A 260 18.11 -1.46 -13.34
C ALA A 260 17.70 -2.04 -11.98
N LEU A 261 16.41 -2.22 -11.78
CA LEU A 261 15.85 -2.94 -10.63
C LEU A 261 16.07 -4.45 -10.83
N ASP A 262 16.64 -5.11 -9.82
CA ASP A 262 16.87 -6.55 -9.86
C ASP A 262 15.55 -7.30 -9.60
N ASP A 263 15.17 -8.22 -10.50
CA ASP A 263 13.92 -8.99 -10.43
C ASP A 263 13.84 -9.87 -9.17
N ILE A 264 14.97 -10.19 -8.53
CA ILE A 264 15.00 -10.94 -7.25
C ILE A 264 14.42 -10.11 -6.11
N PHE A 265 14.69 -8.81 -6.09
CA PHE A 265 14.27 -7.90 -5.01
C PHE A 265 13.02 -7.09 -5.37
N PHE A 266 12.76 -6.91 -6.67
CA PHE A 266 11.63 -6.16 -7.21
C PHE A 266 10.92 -7.02 -8.27
N PRO A 267 10.21 -8.09 -7.85
CA PRO A 267 9.72 -9.10 -8.78
C PRO A 267 8.72 -8.53 -9.81
N PRO A 268 8.90 -8.84 -11.10
CA PRO A 268 7.90 -8.57 -12.12
C PRO A 268 6.61 -9.32 -11.80
N LEU A 269 5.48 -8.61 -11.80
CA LEU A 269 4.17 -9.22 -11.58
C LEU A 269 3.46 -9.55 -12.89
N TRP A 270 3.56 -8.64 -13.86
CA TRP A 270 2.95 -8.80 -15.17
C TRP A 270 3.62 -7.88 -16.21
N LYS A 271 3.61 -8.31 -17.46
CA LYS A 271 4.04 -7.54 -18.63
C LYS A 271 3.12 -7.84 -19.81
N SER A 272 2.74 -6.81 -20.59
CA SER A 272 2.05 -7.01 -21.86
C SER A 272 2.95 -7.75 -22.84
N LYS A 273 2.32 -8.58 -23.67
CA LYS A 273 3.04 -9.29 -24.76
C LYS A 273 3.43 -8.32 -25.85
#